data_a017ddb285eb6cdad89b4362b6bc0399
#
_entry.id   a017ddb285eb6cdad89b4362b6bc0399
#
_cell.length_a   1.000
_cell.length_b   1.000
_cell.length_c   1.000
_cell.angle_alpha   90.00
_cell.angle_beta   90.00
_cell.angle_gamma   90.00
#
_symmetry.space_group_name_H-M   'P 1'
#
loop_
_entity.id
_entity.type
_entity.pdbx_description
1 polymer ?
#
loop_
_entity_poly.entity_id
_entity_poly.type
_entity_poly.pdbx_seq_one_letter_code
_entity_poly.pdbx_strand_id
1 'polypeptide(L)'
;MGQVRYFLKTDGMEFECTKKAVLKMEEACRLVPEQGDYLNTLGMALYRTGQYGRAVEILTRSEKLNAQAKGLLPDDLAFLAMAHQQLGHKEEAQTALTRLRQTMRSGWWAADLEAKAFTIEAETLIQGQMTKPGK
;
A
#
# COMPACT_ATOMS: atom_id res chain seq x y z
N MET A 1 -7.30 -11.65 11.99
CA MET A 1 -6.98 -10.39 11.98
C MET A 1 -5.62 -10.11 11.52
N GLY A 2 -5.44 -9.44 10.49
CA GLY A 2 -4.16 -9.20 9.91
C GLY A 2 -3.40 -8.15 10.67
N GLN A 3 -2.13 -8.08 10.43
CA GLN A 3 -1.30 -7.04 10.95
C GLN A 3 -1.85 -5.68 10.66
N VAL A 4 -2.47 -5.56 9.53
CA VAL A 4 -3.06 -4.32 9.12
C VAL A 4 -4.01 -3.77 10.14
N ARG A 5 -4.76 -4.64 10.76
CA ARG A 5 -5.69 -4.22 11.74
C ARG A 5 -5.03 -3.63 12.95
N TYR A 6 -3.86 -4.10 13.25
CA TYR A 6 -3.13 -3.53 14.35
C TYR A 6 -2.83 -2.07 14.12
N PHE A 7 -2.39 -1.75 12.91
CA PHE A 7 -2.11 -0.36 12.63
C PHE A 7 -3.32 0.51 12.78
N LEU A 8 -4.46 -0.01 12.45
CA LEU A 8 -5.67 0.79 12.51
C LEU A 8 -6.19 0.93 13.93
N LYS A 9 -5.93 -0.06 14.75
CA LYS A 9 -6.48 -0.05 16.09
C LYS A 9 -5.53 0.36 17.16
N THR A 10 -4.28 0.37 16.85
CA THR A 10 -3.31 0.66 17.87
C THR A 10 -3.34 2.10 18.24
N ASP A 11 -2.86 2.32 19.40
CA ASP A 11 -2.81 3.65 19.94
C ASP A 11 -1.57 4.38 19.45
N GLY A 12 -1.21 5.40 20.17
CA GLY A 12 -0.13 6.25 19.77
C GLY A 12 1.21 5.57 19.66
N MET A 13 1.41 4.47 20.37
CA MET A 13 2.70 3.81 20.32
C MET A 13 3.01 3.26 18.95
N GLU A 14 2.04 2.57 18.34
CA GLU A 14 2.30 2.04 17.02
C GLU A 14 2.37 3.11 15.96
N PHE A 15 1.59 4.16 16.14
CA PHE A 15 1.68 5.29 15.23
C PHE A 15 3.08 5.90 15.30
N GLU A 16 3.63 6.03 16.50
CA GLU A 16 4.98 6.58 16.65
C GLU A 16 6.03 5.66 16.03
N CYS A 17 5.86 4.35 16.18
CA CYS A 17 6.78 3.42 15.54
C CYS A 17 6.72 3.54 14.03
N THR A 18 5.53 3.75 13.47
CA THR A 18 5.41 3.91 12.03
C THR A 18 6.04 5.22 11.58
N LYS A 19 5.89 6.28 12.37
CA LYS A 19 6.55 7.54 12.03
C LYS A 19 8.06 7.39 12.01
N LYS A 20 8.60 6.64 12.98
CA LYS A 20 10.04 6.39 12.98
C LYS A 20 10.46 5.57 11.77
N ALA A 21 9.61 4.64 11.36
CA ALA A 21 9.89 3.86 10.16
C ALA A 21 9.96 4.75 8.93
N VAL A 22 9.08 5.76 8.84
CA VAL A 22 9.15 6.70 7.73
C VAL A 22 10.51 7.37 7.71
N LEU A 23 10.96 7.88 8.84
CA LEU A 23 12.23 8.58 8.88
C LEU A 23 13.40 7.68 8.49
N LYS A 24 13.40 6.46 9.00
CA LYS A 24 14.47 5.53 8.67
C LYS A 24 14.46 5.15 7.20
N MET A 25 13.29 4.93 6.65
CA MET A 25 13.21 4.52 5.26
C MET A 25 13.49 5.70 4.32
N GLU A 26 13.17 6.92 4.74
CA GLU A 26 13.56 8.08 3.95
C GLU A 26 15.07 8.16 3.84
N GLU A 27 15.75 7.91 4.94
CA GLU A 27 17.21 7.92 4.92
C GLU A 27 17.74 6.81 4.04
N ALA A 28 17.18 5.60 4.16
CA ALA A 28 17.61 4.49 3.34
C ALA A 28 17.40 4.77 1.86
N CYS A 29 16.28 5.37 1.51
CA CYS A 29 15.99 5.70 0.12
C CYS A 29 16.90 6.80 -0.39
N ARG A 30 17.33 7.71 0.49
CA ARG A 30 18.27 8.73 0.09
C ARG A 30 19.62 8.13 -0.24
N LEU A 31 20.03 7.13 0.53
CA LEU A 31 21.34 6.49 0.32
C LEU A 31 21.31 5.51 -0.83
N VAL A 32 20.20 4.82 -1.05
CA VAL A 32 20.07 3.85 -2.13
C VAL A 32 18.76 4.13 -2.87
N PRO A 33 18.74 5.13 -3.76
CA PRO A 33 17.48 5.65 -4.29
C PRO A 33 16.72 4.73 -5.22
N GLU A 34 17.36 3.74 -5.79
CA GLU A 34 16.66 2.88 -6.74
C GLU A 34 16.48 1.48 -6.22
N GLN A 35 16.16 1.37 -4.94
CA GLN A 35 15.88 0.10 -4.32
C GLN A 35 14.38 -0.03 -4.13
N GLY A 36 13.74 -0.87 -4.95
CA GLY A 36 12.29 -1.02 -4.90
C GLY A 36 11.77 -1.46 -3.54
N ASP A 37 12.50 -2.35 -2.87
CA ASP A 37 12.05 -2.82 -1.57
C ASP A 37 12.00 -1.69 -0.55
N TYR A 38 12.98 -0.79 -0.60
CA TYR A 38 12.98 0.35 0.32
C TYR A 38 11.83 1.29 0.01
N LEU A 39 11.60 1.54 -1.26
CA LEU A 39 10.50 2.41 -1.66
C LEU A 39 9.15 1.82 -1.27
N ASN A 40 9.00 0.51 -1.44
CA ASN A 40 7.77 -0.16 -1.04
C ASN A 40 7.50 0.05 0.45
N THR A 41 8.51 -0.19 1.28
CA THR A 41 8.37 -0.05 2.71
C THR A 41 8.06 1.40 3.09
N LEU A 42 8.75 2.34 2.46
CA LEU A 42 8.50 3.75 2.74
C LEU A 42 7.07 4.13 2.34
N GLY A 43 6.62 3.68 1.17
CA GLY A 43 5.28 4.00 0.72
C GLY A 43 4.21 3.48 1.66
N MET A 44 4.39 2.26 2.15
CA MET A 44 3.44 1.68 3.09
C MET A 44 3.41 2.47 4.39
N ALA A 45 4.58 2.87 4.88
CA ALA A 45 4.64 3.65 6.12
C ALA A 45 4.02 5.03 5.93
N LEU A 46 4.23 5.64 4.77
CA LEU A 46 3.62 6.93 4.48
C LEU A 46 2.10 6.81 4.47
N TYR A 47 1.59 5.73 3.87
CA TYR A 47 0.16 5.51 3.90
C TYR A 47 -0.36 5.38 5.33
N ARG A 48 0.32 4.60 6.15
CA ARG A 48 -0.12 4.37 7.52
C ARG A 48 -0.10 5.63 8.37
N THR A 49 0.73 6.59 8.02
CA THR A 49 0.78 7.86 8.75
C THR A 49 -0.07 8.94 8.12
N GLY A 50 -0.87 8.59 7.12
CA GLY A 50 -1.81 9.54 6.54
C GLY A 50 -1.22 10.44 5.47
N GLN A 51 -0.01 10.19 5.04
CA GLN A 51 0.63 10.99 4.00
C GLN A 51 0.35 10.38 2.64
N TYR A 52 -0.91 10.44 2.24
CA TYR A 52 -1.38 9.70 1.07
C TYR A 52 -0.78 10.19 -0.24
N GLY A 53 -0.61 11.50 -0.39
CA GLY A 53 -0.02 12.03 -1.62
C GLY A 53 1.39 11.57 -1.82
N ARG A 54 2.18 11.62 -0.76
CA ARG A 54 3.56 11.13 -0.82
C ARG A 54 3.59 9.61 -1.03
N ALA A 55 2.65 8.92 -0.41
CA ALA A 55 2.58 7.47 -0.58
C ALA A 55 2.37 7.11 -2.04
N VAL A 56 1.47 7.82 -2.73
CA VAL A 56 1.25 7.57 -4.16
C VAL A 56 2.54 7.77 -4.94
N GLU A 57 3.23 8.86 -4.68
CA GLU A 57 4.47 9.18 -5.38
C GLU A 57 5.50 8.06 -5.23
N ILE A 58 5.73 7.69 -3.98
CA ILE A 58 6.76 6.70 -3.66
C ILE A 58 6.36 5.32 -4.15
N LEU A 59 5.09 4.95 -3.97
CA LEU A 59 4.63 3.64 -4.40
C LEU A 59 4.61 3.49 -5.92
N THR A 60 4.36 4.58 -6.63
CA THR A 60 4.43 4.54 -8.08
C THR A 60 5.85 4.25 -8.54
N ARG A 61 6.83 4.86 -7.91
CA ARG A 61 8.23 4.55 -8.22
C ARG A 61 8.58 3.12 -7.83
N SER A 62 8.12 2.70 -6.67
CA SER A 62 8.35 1.34 -6.20
C SER A 62 7.80 0.33 -7.19
N GLU A 63 6.59 0.56 -7.65
CA GLU A 63 5.95 -0.36 -8.58
C GLU A 63 6.75 -0.49 -9.86
N LYS A 64 7.23 0.62 -10.39
CA LYS A 64 8.01 0.58 -11.62
C LYS A 64 9.31 -0.18 -11.46
N LEU A 65 10.02 0.10 -10.37
CA LEU A 65 11.29 -0.57 -10.14
C LEU A 65 11.12 -2.06 -9.88
N ASN A 66 10.11 -2.40 -9.11
CA ASN A 66 9.87 -3.82 -8.80
C ASN A 66 9.38 -4.57 -10.01
N ALA A 67 8.55 -3.94 -10.84
CA ALA A 67 8.06 -4.60 -12.04
C ALA A 67 9.20 -4.96 -12.98
N GLN A 68 10.20 -4.10 -13.07
CA GLN A 68 11.35 -4.37 -13.92
C GLN A 68 12.23 -5.48 -13.36
N ALA A 69 12.32 -5.58 -12.04
CA ALA A 69 13.23 -6.52 -11.40
C ALA A 69 12.61 -7.87 -11.11
N LYS A 70 11.38 -7.88 -10.62
CA LYS A 70 10.78 -9.12 -10.15
C LYS A 70 9.29 -9.24 -10.45
N GLY A 71 8.72 -8.30 -11.15
CA GLY A 71 7.30 -8.33 -11.47
C GLY A 71 6.50 -7.49 -10.50
N LEU A 72 5.20 -7.38 -10.79
CA LEU A 72 4.32 -6.58 -9.95
C LEU A 72 4.17 -7.22 -8.58
N LEU A 73 4.18 -6.37 -7.56
CA LEU A 73 4.00 -6.81 -6.19
C LEU A 73 2.61 -6.40 -5.71
N PRO A 74 1.86 -7.34 -5.11
CA PRO A 74 0.56 -6.97 -4.56
C PRO A 74 0.62 -5.85 -3.55
N ASP A 75 1.71 -5.78 -2.77
CA ASP A 75 1.85 -4.74 -1.77
C ASP A 75 1.81 -3.35 -2.39
N ASP A 76 2.57 -3.15 -3.46
CA ASP A 76 2.58 -1.86 -4.14
C ASP A 76 1.19 -1.50 -4.62
N LEU A 77 0.52 -2.46 -5.24
CA LEU A 77 -0.78 -2.19 -5.84
C LEU A 77 -1.86 -1.97 -4.79
N ALA A 78 -1.81 -2.73 -3.71
CA ALA A 78 -2.81 -2.58 -2.66
C ALA A 78 -2.72 -1.21 -2.01
N PHE A 79 -1.51 -0.79 -1.67
CA PHE A 79 -1.35 0.49 -1.01
C PHE A 79 -1.55 1.66 -1.96
N LEU A 80 -1.22 1.48 -3.25
CA LEU A 80 -1.57 2.50 -4.24
C LEU A 80 -3.08 2.66 -4.34
N ALA A 81 -3.80 1.54 -4.43
CA ALA A 81 -5.25 1.61 -4.52
C ALA A 81 -5.83 2.33 -3.30
N MET A 82 -5.35 1.99 -2.13
CA MET A 82 -5.86 2.60 -0.92
C MET A 82 -5.51 4.08 -0.82
N ALA A 83 -4.29 4.44 -1.19
CA ALA A 83 -3.88 5.83 -1.12
C ALA A 83 -4.68 6.69 -2.08
N HIS A 84 -4.90 6.19 -3.30
CA HIS A 84 -5.73 6.93 -4.25
C HIS A 84 -7.16 7.08 -3.74
N GLN A 85 -7.69 6.03 -3.13
CA GLN A 85 -9.05 6.10 -2.59
C GLN A 85 -9.15 7.16 -1.50
N GLN A 86 -8.14 7.22 -0.63
CA GLN A 86 -8.15 8.23 0.43
C GLN A 86 -8.07 9.64 -0.12
N LEU A 87 -7.42 9.81 -1.27
CA LEU A 87 -7.31 11.11 -1.91
C LEU A 87 -8.51 11.46 -2.78
N GLY A 88 -9.46 10.55 -2.93
CA GLY A 88 -10.61 10.79 -3.77
C GLY A 88 -10.38 10.49 -5.23
N HIS A 89 -9.26 9.87 -5.57
CA HIS A 89 -8.95 9.50 -6.96
C HIS A 89 -9.57 8.14 -7.25
N LYS A 90 -10.87 8.13 -7.47
CA LYS A 90 -11.62 6.88 -7.55
C LYS A 90 -11.25 6.02 -8.74
N GLU A 91 -10.98 6.66 -9.87
CA GLU A 91 -10.63 5.90 -11.07
C GLU A 91 -9.26 5.25 -10.93
N GLU A 92 -8.30 5.98 -10.42
CA GLU A 92 -6.98 5.43 -10.19
C GLU A 92 -7.03 4.32 -9.16
N ALA A 93 -7.86 4.49 -8.12
CA ALA A 93 -8.02 3.45 -7.12
C ALA A 93 -8.58 2.17 -7.73
N GLN A 94 -9.59 2.31 -8.59
CA GLN A 94 -10.18 1.15 -9.25
C GLN A 94 -9.20 0.47 -10.19
N THR A 95 -8.41 1.26 -10.91
CA THR A 95 -7.41 0.70 -11.80
C THR A 95 -6.39 -0.10 -11.02
N ALA A 96 -5.90 0.46 -9.92
CA ALA A 96 -4.93 -0.25 -9.10
C ALA A 96 -5.53 -1.51 -8.49
N LEU A 97 -6.79 -1.44 -8.07
CA LEU A 97 -7.46 -2.60 -7.50
C LEU A 97 -7.63 -3.70 -8.53
N THR A 98 -7.96 -3.34 -9.76
CA THR A 98 -8.09 -4.33 -10.83
C THR A 98 -6.75 -5.02 -11.09
N ARG A 99 -5.68 -4.24 -11.14
CA ARG A 99 -4.36 -4.80 -11.34
C ARG A 99 -3.95 -5.70 -10.18
N LEU A 100 -4.31 -5.30 -8.96
CA LEU A 100 -4.05 -6.11 -7.79
C LEU A 100 -4.77 -7.46 -7.90
N ARG A 101 -6.04 -7.43 -8.27
CA ARG A 101 -6.79 -8.68 -8.40
C ARG A 101 -6.20 -9.58 -9.46
N GLN A 102 -5.77 -9.01 -10.58
CA GLN A 102 -5.14 -9.80 -11.61
C GLN A 102 -3.85 -10.44 -11.12
N THR A 103 -3.04 -9.67 -10.38
CA THR A 103 -1.80 -10.19 -9.83
C THR A 103 -2.06 -11.30 -8.84
N MET A 104 -3.12 -11.16 -8.04
CA MET A 104 -3.44 -12.16 -7.03
C MET A 104 -4.00 -13.45 -7.62
N ARG A 105 -4.31 -13.48 -8.90
CA ARG A 105 -4.74 -14.72 -9.53
C ARG A 105 -3.62 -15.71 -9.73
N SER A 106 -2.40 -15.23 -9.71
CA SER A 106 -1.25 -16.12 -9.79
C SER A 106 -1.24 -17.00 -8.55
N GLY A 107 -1.02 -18.30 -8.75
CA GLY A 107 -1.01 -19.22 -7.61
C GLY A 107 0.01 -18.85 -6.58
N TRP A 108 1.09 -18.26 -7.02
CA TRP A 108 2.15 -17.81 -6.12
C TRP A 108 1.61 -16.81 -5.10
N TRP A 109 0.97 -15.74 -5.60
CA TRP A 109 0.47 -14.71 -4.71
C TRP A 109 -0.81 -15.10 -4.00
N ALA A 110 -1.60 -15.93 -4.64
CA ALA A 110 -2.87 -16.36 -4.05
C ALA A 110 -2.67 -17.09 -2.73
N ALA A 111 -1.50 -17.68 -2.53
CA ALA A 111 -1.20 -18.40 -1.30
C ALA A 111 -0.50 -17.54 -0.26
N ASP A 112 -0.12 -16.32 -0.60
CA ASP A 112 0.63 -15.47 0.31
C ASP A 112 -0.33 -14.78 1.28
N LEU A 113 -0.15 -15.03 2.57
CA LEU A 113 -1.07 -14.53 3.57
C LEU A 113 -1.05 -13.02 3.70
N GLU A 114 0.13 -12.43 3.60
CA GLU A 114 0.23 -10.98 3.70
C GLU A 114 -0.40 -10.30 2.50
N ALA A 115 -0.15 -10.84 1.30
CA ALA A 115 -0.76 -10.28 0.11
C ALA A 115 -2.28 -10.37 0.18
N LYS A 116 -2.80 -11.49 0.70
CA LYS A 116 -4.23 -11.63 0.89
C LYS A 116 -4.78 -10.59 1.86
N ALA A 117 -4.07 -10.38 2.96
CA ALA A 117 -4.52 -9.42 3.96
C ALA A 117 -4.58 -8.01 3.39
N PHE A 118 -3.56 -7.62 2.65
CA PHE A 118 -3.56 -6.29 2.03
C PHE A 118 -4.65 -6.17 0.97
N THR A 119 -4.90 -7.24 0.23
CA THR A 119 -5.97 -7.24 -0.76
C THR A 119 -7.32 -7.02 -0.10
N ILE A 120 -7.56 -7.73 0.99
CA ILE A 120 -8.81 -7.58 1.73
C ILE A 120 -8.95 -6.16 2.26
N GLU A 121 -7.88 -5.60 2.78
CA GLU A 121 -7.93 -4.25 3.29
C GLU A 121 -8.28 -3.26 2.18
N ALA A 122 -7.65 -3.40 1.02
CA ALA A 122 -7.91 -2.50 -0.09
C ALA A 122 -9.35 -2.64 -0.57
N GLU A 123 -9.82 -3.87 -0.71
CA GLU A 123 -11.19 -4.10 -1.16
C GLU A 123 -12.19 -3.55 -0.16
N THR A 124 -11.94 -3.76 1.11
CA THR A 124 -12.85 -3.28 2.13
C THR A 124 -12.93 -1.76 2.12
N LEU A 125 -11.81 -1.10 2.00
CA LEU A 125 -11.80 0.34 1.96
C LEU A 125 -12.55 0.89 0.74
N ILE A 126 -12.22 0.35 -0.43
CA ILE A 126 -12.74 0.89 -1.67
C ILE A 126 -14.21 0.51 -1.85
N GLN A 127 -14.55 -0.75 -1.66
CA GLN A 127 -15.91 -1.18 -1.83
C GLN A 127 -16.80 -0.70 -0.70
N GLY A 128 -16.25 -0.62 0.50
CA GLY A 128 -17.00 -0.10 1.61
C GLY A 128 -17.42 1.33 1.41
N GLN A 129 -16.53 2.14 0.86
CA GLN A 129 -16.87 3.53 0.61
C GLN A 129 -17.81 3.67 -0.57
N MET A 130 -17.69 2.79 -1.55
CA MET A 130 -18.58 2.84 -2.70
C MET A 130 -19.99 2.40 -2.37
N THR A 131 -20.13 1.46 -1.46
CA THR A 131 -21.44 0.94 -1.12
C THR A 131 -22.12 1.70 -0.01
N LYS A 132 -21.41 2.60 0.63
CA LYS A 132 -22.03 3.41 1.65
C LYS A 132 -23.08 4.28 1.04
N PRO A 133 -24.29 4.26 1.59
CA PRO A 133 -25.33 5.15 1.06
C PRO A 133 -24.82 6.56 1.18
N GLY A 134 -25.22 7.36 0.25
CA GLY A 134 -24.76 8.72 0.27
C GLY A 134 -25.09 9.36 1.59
N LYS A 135 -24.33 9.26 2.50
CA LYS A 135 -24.66 9.83 3.75
C LYS A 135 -24.32 11.20 3.84
#